data_30f2aeca50b0c603d0c2a4a479d044b4
#
_entry.id   30f2aeca50b0c603d0c2a4a479d044b4
#
_cell.length_a   1.000
_cell.length_b   1.000
_cell.length_c   1.000
_cell.angle_alpha   90.00
_cell.angle_beta   90.00
_cell.angle_gamma   90.00
#
_symmetry.space_group_name_H-M   'P 1'
#
loop_
_entity.id
_entity.type
_entity.pdbx_description
1 polymer ?
#
loop_
_entity_poly.entity_id
_entity_poly.type
_entity_poly.pdbx_seq_one_letter_code
_entity_poly.pdbx_strand_id
1 'polypeptide(L)'
;MTEWFREWIAKVAKDFVTCFITKDRWKYIVKGLGNTLQIELAAVLLGILIGTIVAIIRSTHDKTHETMRPGPGRTLLNIANWLCKVYLTVIRGTPAMIQILIMFFVVFSTARNGTPVAMLTFGINSGAYVAEIIRGGIMAVDEGQNEAGRSLGLNFAQTMLYIIIPQALKNVLPALANEFIVLLKETSVACYVAVNDLTKGGEIIRSQTYIQAMPLLIVAALYLIMVVFFSHLVSKLERRLRSSDH
;
A
#
# COMPACT_ATOMS: atom_id res chain seq x y z
N MET A 1 16.43 10.36 -43.10
CA MET A 1 16.26 9.79 -41.72
C MET A 1 17.26 10.37 -40.71
N THR A 2 18.49 10.67 -41.08
CA THR A 2 19.55 11.16 -40.17
C THR A 2 19.36 12.61 -39.66
N GLU A 3 18.88 13.55 -40.47
CA GLU A 3 18.70 14.95 -40.07
C GLU A 3 17.50 15.11 -39.12
N TRP A 4 16.36 14.54 -39.44
CA TRP A 4 15.19 14.51 -38.56
C TRP A 4 15.49 13.92 -37.17
N PHE A 5 16.28 12.84 -37.12
CA PHE A 5 16.67 12.20 -35.88
C PHE A 5 17.60 13.08 -35.03
N ARG A 6 18.55 13.81 -35.67
CA ARG A 6 19.41 14.78 -34.98
C ARG A 6 18.62 15.96 -34.41
N GLU A 7 17.69 16.50 -35.19
CA GLU A 7 16.81 17.59 -34.73
C GLU A 7 15.93 17.13 -33.57
N TRP A 8 15.40 15.92 -33.65
CA TRP A 8 14.60 15.33 -32.54
C TRP A 8 15.44 15.19 -31.28
N ILE A 9 16.65 14.63 -31.34
CA ILE A 9 17.57 14.50 -30.20
C ILE A 9 17.91 15.89 -29.63
N ALA A 10 18.22 16.86 -30.46
CA ALA A 10 18.53 18.22 -30.03
C ALA A 10 17.35 18.88 -29.30
N LYS A 11 16.13 18.67 -29.80
CA LYS A 11 14.91 19.13 -29.16
C LYS A 11 14.71 18.47 -27.79
N VAL A 12 14.85 17.14 -27.70
CA VAL A 12 14.72 16.40 -26.44
C VAL A 12 15.75 16.88 -25.41
N ALA A 13 17.01 17.07 -25.82
CA ALA A 13 18.06 17.58 -24.95
C ALA A 13 17.77 19.01 -24.46
N LYS A 14 17.30 19.89 -25.34
CA LYS A 14 16.89 21.26 -25.00
C LYS A 14 15.73 21.25 -24.00
N ASP A 15 14.69 20.43 -24.25
CA ASP A 15 13.54 20.30 -23.38
C ASP A 15 13.95 19.78 -22.00
N PHE A 16 14.86 18.80 -21.95
CA PHE A 16 15.40 18.28 -20.69
C PHE A 16 16.12 19.37 -19.88
N VAL A 17 17.05 20.11 -20.52
CA VAL A 17 17.77 21.22 -19.86
C VAL A 17 16.79 22.27 -19.35
N THR A 18 15.81 22.65 -20.19
CA THR A 18 14.78 23.64 -19.83
C THR A 18 13.92 23.18 -18.66
N CYS A 19 13.51 21.89 -18.64
CA CYS A 19 12.63 21.36 -17.61
C CYS A 19 13.34 21.15 -16.26
N PHE A 20 14.61 20.72 -16.28
CA PHE A 20 15.23 20.25 -15.03
C PHE A 20 16.43 21.09 -14.59
N ILE A 21 17.30 21.49 -15.50
CA ILE A 21 18.55 22.19 -15.16
C ILE A 21 18.27 23.68 -14.95
N THR A 22 17.53 24.31 -15.86
CA THR A 22 17.21 25.74 -15.78
C THR A 22 16.42 26.03 -14.49
N LYS A 23 16.90 27.03 -13.71
CA LYS A 23 16.32 27.43 -12.43
C LYS A 23 16.22 26.29 -11.39
N ASP A 24 17.08 25.28 -11.47
CA ASP A 24 17.15 24.17 -10.51
C ASP A 24 15.81 23.41 -10.31
N ARG A 25 15.00 23.29 -11.33
CA ARG A 25 13.66 22.68 -11.22
C ARG A 25 13.69 21.20 -10.86
N TRP A 26 14.81 20.51 -11.07
CA TRP A 26 15.02 19.14 -10.58
C TRP A 26 14.77 19.00 -9.08
N LYS A 27 14.90 20.10 -8.30
CA LYS A 27 14.62 20.10 -6.85
C LYS A 27 13.15 19.77 -6.54
N TYR A 28 12.21 20.12 -7.44
CA TYR A 28 10.81 19.74 -7.27
C TYR A 28 10.63 18.20 -7.35
N ILE A 29 11.36 17.57 -8.26
CA ILE A 29 11.34 16.11 -8.41
C ILE A 29 11.94 15.43 -7.17
N VAL A 30 13.10 15.85 -6.70
CA VAL A 30 13.77 15.26 -5.53
C VAL A 30 12.93 15.44 -4.27
N LYS A 31 12.39 16.65 -4.05
CA LYS A 31 11.51 16.91 -2.92
C LYS A 31 10.21 16.09 -3.01
N GLY A 32 9.63 16.03 -4.20
CA GLY A 32 8.43 15.24 -4.46
C GLY A 32 8.67 13.75 -4.21
N LEU A 33 9.80 13.20 -4.65
CA LEU A 33 10.20 11.83 -4.38
C LEU A 33 10.30 11.55 -2.89
N GLY A 34 10.96 12.44 -2.13
CA GLY A 34 11.05 12.32 -0.68
C GLY A 34 9.67 12.30 0.00
N ASN A 35 8.77 13.19 -0.40
CA ASN A 35 7.40 13.22 0.13
C ASN A 35 6.61 11.96 -0.24
N THR A 36 6.73 11.46 -1.48
CA THR A 36 6.10 10.20 -1.90
C THR A 36 6.54 9.05 -1.00
N LEU A 37 7.84 8.86 -0.79
CA LEU A 37 8.37 7.80 0.05
C LEU A 37 7.98 7.96 1.53
N GLN A 38 7.89 9.19 2.03
CA GLN A 38 7.44 9.48 3.39
C GLN A 38 5.97 9.10 3.58
N ILE A 39 5.09 9.47 2.64
CA ILE A 39 3.67 9.11 2.67
C ILE A 39 3.51 7.60 2.59
N GLU A 40 4.22 6.96 1.67
CA GLU A 40 4.23 5.52 1.47
C GLU A 40 4.58 4.77 2.75
N LEU A 41 5.72 5.10 3.36
CA LEU A 41 6.18 4.44 4.58
C LEU A 41 5.18 4.59 5.74
N ALA A 42 4.66 5.80 5.95
CA ALA A 42 3.66 6.05 6.98
C ALA A 42 2.36 5.30 6.72
N ALA A 43 1.89 5.29 5.46
CA ALA A 43 0.67 4.59 5.07
C ALA A 43 0.79 3.07 5.23
N VAL A 44 1.92 2.47 4.84
CA VAL A 44 2.18 1.04 5.01
C VAL A 44 2.22 0.64 6.48
N LEU A 45 2.92 1.40 7.33
CA LEU A 45 2.99 1.10 8.77
C LEU A 45 1.61 1.18 9.43
N LEU A 46 0.83 2.21 9.10
CA LEU A 46 -0.55 2.35 9.58
C LEU A 46 -1.44 1.25 9.01
N GLY A 47 -1.27 0.91 7.74
CA GLY A 47 -1.99 -0.15 7.06
C GLY A 47 -1.74 -1.52 7.69
N ILE A 48 -0.48 -1.85 8.00
CA ILE A 48 -0.13 -3.09 8.71
C ILE A 48 -0.78 -3.13 10.09
N LEU A 49 -0.76 -2.04 10.83
CA LEU A 49 -1.39 -1.96 12.15
C LEU A 49 -2.90 -2.21 12.08
N ILE A 50 -3.61 -1.43 11.26
CA ILE A 50 -5.07 -1.56 11.09
C ILE A 50 -5.42 -2.94 10.52
N GLY A 51 -4.73 -3.36 9.46
CA GLY A 51 -4.98 -4.61 8.77
C GLY A 51 -4.78 -5.83 9.67
N THR A 52 -3.76 -5.81 10.52
CA THR A 52 -3.53 -6.88 11.51
C THR A 52 -4.67 -6.98 12.51
N ILE A 53 -5.14 -5.85 13.06
CA ILE A 53 -6.26 -5.83 14.00
C ILE A 53 -7.53 -6.40 13.34
N VAL A 54 -7.86 -5.93 12.14
CA VAL A 54 -9.02 -6.40 11.37
C VAL A 54 -8.89 -7.89 11.03
N ALA A 55 -7.71 -8.34 10.59
CA ALA A 55 -7.48 -9.74 10.27
C ALA A 55 -7.63 -10.65 11.50
N ILE A 56 -7.13 -10.26 12.67
CA ILE A 56 -7.28 -11.01 13.93
C ILE A 56 -8.76 -11.17 14.26
N ILE A 57 -9.54 -10.08 14.24
CA ILE A 57 -10.98 -10.12 14.54
C ILE A 57 -11.69 -11.08 13.58
N ARG A 58 -11.46 -10.94 12.30
CA ARG A 58 -12.12 -11.73 11.27
C ARG A 58 -11.71 -13.20 11.30
N SER A 59 -10.41 -13.51 11.40
CA SER A 59 -9.92 -14.88 11.46
C SER A 59 -10.38 -15.59 12.75
N THR A 60 -10.41 -14.87 13.87
CA THR A 60 -10.97 -15.41 15.12
C THR A 60 -12.45 -15.74 14.97
N HIS A 61 -13.22 -14.82 14.39
CA HIS A 61 -14.64 -15.07 14.12
C HIS A 61 -14.81 -16.29 13.20
N ASP A 62 -14.12 -16.35 12.06
CA ASP A 62 -14.27 -17.42 11.07
C ASP A 62 -13.92 -18.81 11.66
N LYS A 63 -12.94 -18.88 12.57
CA LYS A 63 -12.51 -20.15 13.18
C LYS A 63 -13.23 -20.54 14.48
N THR A 64 -13.87 -19.61 15.19
CA THR A 64 -14.42 -19.91 16.52
C THR A 64 -15.94 -19.73 16.63
N HIS A 65 -16.56 -19.05 15.66
CA HIS A 65 -17.98 -18.68 15.74
C HIS A 65 -18.91 -19.88 15.98
N GLU A 66 -18.67 -21.02 15.33
CA GLU A 66 -19.54 -22.20 15.45
C GLU A 66 -19.34 -22.93 16.81
N THR A 67 -18.14 -22.92 17.35
CA THR A 67 -17.78 -23.63 18.60
C THR A 67 -18.01 -22.77 19.85
N MET A 68 -18.16 -21.46 19.69
CA MET A 68 -18.28 -20.51 20.79
C MET A 68 -19.67 -20.56 21.42
N ARG A 69 -19.74 -20.73 22.75
CA ARG A 69 -21.02 -20.73 23.49
C ARG A 69 -21.75 -19.40 23.33
N PRO A 70 -23.10 -19.42 23.23
CA PRO A 70 -23.89 -18.18 23.25
C PRO A 70 -23.61 -17.38 24.51
N GLY A 71 -23.34 -16.07 24.36
CA GLY A 71 -23.01 -15.18 25.47
C GLY A 71 -22.48 -13.83 25.01
N PRO A 72 -22.18 -12.90 25.90
CA PRO A 72 -21.77 -11.53 25.57
C PRO A 72 -20.47 -11.50 24.72
N GLY A 73 -19.55 -12.43 24.94
CA GLY A 73 -18.32 -12.52 24.13
C GLY A 73 -18.58 -12.84 22.65
N ARG A 74 -19.50 -13.80 22.37
CA ARG A 74 -19.92 -14.13 20.99
C ARG A 74 -20.62 -12.94 20.32
N THR A 75 -21.49 -12.25 21.06
CA THR A 75 -22.19 -11.06 20.53
C THR A 75 -21.19 -9.95 20.19
N LEU A 76 -20.24 -9.67 21.10
CA LEU A 76 -19.19 -8.67 20.85
C LEU A 76 -18.35 -9.01 19.62
N LEU A 77 -17.92 -10.27 19.48
CA LEU A 77 -17.16 -10.73 18.33
C LEU A 77 -17.96 -10.58 17.01
N ASN A 78 -19.28 -10.90 17.04
CA ASN A 78 -20.15 -10.74 15.89
C ASN A 78 -20.28 -9.26 15.47
N ILE A 79 -20.45 -8.34 16.42
CA ILE A 79 -20.52 -6.90 16.16
C ILE A 79 -19.18 -6.41 15.59
N ALA A 80 -18.06 -6.78 16.21
CA ALA A 80 -16.73 -6.40 15.74
C ALA A 80 -16.48 -6.93 14.31
N ASN A 81 -16.83 -8.18 14.03
CA ASN A 81 -16.71 -8.75 12.70
C ASN A 81 -17.61 -8.05 11.66
N TRP A 82 -18.84 -7.67 12.06
CA TRP A 82 -19.73 -6.90 11.20
C TRP A 82 -19.13 -5.53 10.85
N LEU A 83 -18.61 -4.79 11.83
CA LEU A 83 -17.92 -3.51 11.61
C LEU A 83 -16.71 -3.68 10.67
N CYS A 84 -15.91 -4.72 10.88
CA CYS A 84 -14.79 -5.05 10.00
C CYS A 84 -15.27 -5.32 8.55
N LYS A 85 -16.38 -6.07 8.38
CA LYS A 85 -16.97 -6.32 7.04
C LYS A 85 -17.41 -5.03 6.37
N VAL A 86 -18.09 -4.13 7.10
CA VAL A 86 -18.52 -2.82 6.58
C VAL A 86 -17.28 -2.00 6.15
N TYR A 87 -16.27 -1.90 7.00
CA TYR A 87 -15.01 -1.23 6.68
C TYR A 87 -14.38 -1.77 5.39
N LEU A 88 -14.19 -3.08 5.29
CA LEU A 88 -13.59 -3.71 4.10
C LEU A 88 -14.43 -3.48 2.84
N THR A 89 -15.76 -3.58 2.96
CA THR A 89 -16.66 -3.37 1.82
C THR A 89 -16.60 -1.93 1.32
N VAL A 90 -16.64 -0.95 2.22
CA VAL A 90 -16.62 0.47 1.85
C VAL A 90 -15.25 0.86 1.26
N ILE A 91 -14.17 0.51 1.95
CA ILE A 91 -12.82 0.94 1.54
C ILE A 91 -12.39 0.27 0.24
N ARG A 92 -12.62 -1.04 0.09
CA ARG A 92 -12.24 -1.77 -1.14
C ARG A 92 -13.24 -1.59 -2.28
N GLY A 93 -14.46 -1.14 -1.97
CA GLY A 93 -15.51 -0.86 -2.97
C GLY A 93 -15.49 0.55 -3.53
N THR A 94 -14.62 1.44 -3.02
CA THR A 94 -14.53 2.83 -3.50
C THR A 94 -13.12 3.17 -3.98
N PRO A 95 -12.95 4.01 -5.03
CA PRO A 95 -11.63 4.38 -5.54
C PRO A 95 -10.82 5.19 -4.51
N ALA A 96 -9.52 4.88 -4.36
CA ALA A 96 -8.61 5.56 -3.44
C ALA A 96 -8.58 7.09 -3.70
N MET A 97 -8.65 7.50 -4.96
CA MET A 97 -8.74 8.93 -5.33
C MET A 97 -9.96 9.62 -4.70
N ILE A 98 -11.13 8.98 -4.74
CA ILE A 98 -12.34 9.57 -4.14
C ILE A 98 -12.22 9.62 -2.61
N GLN A 99 -11.63 8.59 -2.01
CA GLN A 99 -11.39 8.57 -0.55
C GLN A 99 -10.51 9.75 -0.11
N ILE A 100 -9.38 10.01 -0.80
CA ILE A 100 -8.50 11.11 -0.42
C ILE A 100 -9.15 12.47 -0.63
N LEU A 101 -9.97 12.66 -1.68
CA LEU A 101 -10.72 13.89 -1.89
C LEU A 101 -11.74 14.12 -0.78
N ILE A 102 -12.51 13.09 -0.38
CA ILE A 102 -13.47 13.17 0.73
C ILE A 102 -12.74 13.50 2.03
N MET A 103 -11.66 12.79 2.33
CA MET A 103 -10.89 13.00 3.56
C MET A 103 -10.35 14.44 3.62
N PHE A 104 -9.79 14.96 2.54
CA PHE A 104 -9.19 16.28 2.55
C PHE A 104 -10.21 17.40 2.50
N PHE A 105 -11.21 17.34 1.61
CA PHE A 105 -12.14 18.46 1.40
C PHE A 105 -13.36 18.43 2.30
N VAL A 106 -13.73 17.27 2.85
CA VAL A 106 -14.93 17.12 3.69
C VAL A 106 -14.54 16.89 5.14
N VAL A 107 -13.78 15.82 5.43
CA VAL A 107 -13.47 15.44 6.82
C VAL A 107 -12.45 16.38 7.45
N PHE A 108 -11.37 16.69 6.74
CA PHE A 108 -10.29 17.58 7.18
C PHE A 108 -10.29 18.92 6.41
N SER A 109 -11.46 19.51 6.18
CA SER A 109 -11.64 20.71 5.37
C SER A 109 -10.84 21.95 5.84
N THR A 110 -10.39 21.96 7.10
CA THR A 110 -9.54 23.02 7.67
C THR A 110 -8.04 22.72 7.55
N ALA A 111 -7.66 21.55 7.03
CA ALA A 111 -6.26 21.16 6.90
C ALA A 111 -5.56 22.01 5.84
N ARG A 112 -4.47 22.66 6.23
CA ARG A 112 -3.61 23.45 5.32
C ARG A 112 -2.55 22.61 4.62
N ASN A 113 -2.27 21.41 5.14
CA ASN A 113 -1.27 20.47 4.60
C ASN A 113 -1.95 19.13 4.32
N GLY A 114 -1.91 18.71 3.06
CA GLY A 114 -2.50 17.45 2.63
C GLY A 114 -1.67 16.20 3.01
N THR A 115 -0.38 16.37 3.36
CA THR A 115 0.52 15.22 3.61
C THR A 115 0.05 14.32 4.76
N PRO A 116 -0.31 14.82 5.97
CA PRO A 116 -0.84 13.97 7.04
C PRO A 116 -2.18 13.31 6.67
N VAL A 117 -3.03 14.04 5.92
CA VAL A 117 -4.32 13.50 5.45
C VAL A 117 -4.09 12.36 4.46
N ALA A 118 -3.13 12.52 3.55
CA ALA A 118 -2.75 11.47 2.60
C ALA A 118 -2.20 10.24 3.33
N MET A 119 -1.29 10.41 4.31
CA MET A 119 -0.77 9.31 5.14
C MET A 119 -1.89 8.53 5.82
N LEU A 120 -2.83 9.24 6.44
CA LEU A 120 -3.98 8.62 7.11
C LEU A 120 -4.89 7.90 6.11
N THR A 121 -5.24 8.55 5.00
CA THR A 121 -6.17 7.99 4.02
C THR A 121 -5.60 6.74 3.36
N PHE A 122 -4.36 6.79 2.89
CA PHE A 122 -3.71 5.63 2.30
C PHE A 122 -3.44 4.54 3.33
N GLY A 123 -3.16 4.89 4.59
CA GLY A 123 -3.04 3.92 5.67
C GLY A 123 -4.35 3.19 5.97
N ILE A 124 -5.49 3.90 5.99
CA ILE A 124 -6.81 3.29 6.12
C ILE A 124 -7.13 2.43 4.89
N ASN A 125 -6.81 2.90 3.69
CA ASN A 125 -7.01 2.16 2.45
C ASN A 125 -6.18 0.87 2.44
N SER A 126 -4.87 0.96 2.60
CA SER A 126 -3.96 -0.19 2.65
C SER A 126 -4.31 -1.17 3.77
N GLY A 127 -4.78 -0.67 4.93
CA GLY A 127 -5.24 -1.52 6.03
C GLY A 127 -6.34 -2.51 5.64
N ALA A 128 -7.21 -2.14 4.72
CA ALA A 128 -8.24 -3.04 4.21
C ALA A 128 -7.66 -4.15 3.32
N TYR A 129 -6.67 -3.85 2.49
CA TYR A 129 -5.99 -4.87 1.68
C TYR A 129 -5.09 -5.76 2.52
N VAL A 130 -4.32 -5.18 3.44
CA VAL A 130 -3.48 -5.92 4.41
C VAL A 130 -4.32 -6.88 5.25
N ALA A 131 -5.51 -6.48 5.70
CA ALA A 131 -6.42 -7.35 6.45
C ALA A 131 -6.80 -8.61 5.66
N GLU A 132 -7.13 -8.45 4.39
CA GLU A 132 -7.47 -9.60 3.53
C GLU A 132 -6.25 -10.45 3.17
N ILE A 133 -5.08 -9.84 2.99
CA ILE A 133 -3.81 -10.56 2.77
C ILE A 133 -3.50 -11.45 3.98
N ILE A 134 -3.53 -10.89 5.19
CA ILE A 134 -3.25 -11.64 6.42
C ILE A 134 -4.30 -12.73 6.64
N ARG A 135 -5.60 -12.41 6.50
CA ARG A 135 -6.68 -13.37 6.62
C ARG A 135 -6.54 -14.51 5.59
N GLY A 136 -6.26 -14.18 4.33
CA GLY A 136 -6.04 -15.15 3.28
C GLY A 136 -4.84 -16.07 3.57
N GLY A 137 -3.73 -15.51 4.07
CA GLY A 137 -2.56 -16.29 4.47
C GLY A 137 -2.83 -17.25 5.63
N ILE A 138 -3.64 -16.83 6.62
CA ILE A 138 -4.05 -17.69 7.74
C ILE A 138 -4.98 -18.83 7.24
N MET A 139 -5.91 -18.50 6.36
CA MET A 139 -6.86 -19.48 5.80
C MET A 139 -6.22 -20.44 4.79
N ALA A 140 -5.07 -20.09 4.24
CA ALA A 140 -4.31 -20.95 3.32
C ALA A 140 -3.50 -22.06 4.04
N VAL A 141 -3.35 -21.99 5.36
CA VAL A 141 -2.72 -23.06 6.14
C VAL A 141 -3.70 -24.22 6.24
N ASP A 142 -3.19 -25.44 5.99
CA ASP A 142 -3.98 -26.67 6.03
C ASP A 142 -4.68 -26.84 7.38
N GLU A 143 -5.98 -27.17 7.36
CA GLU A 143 -6.79 -27.30 8.59
C GLU A 143 -6.29 -28.48 9.46
N GLY A 144 -5.65 -29.50 8.88
CA GLY A 144 -5.00 -30.57 9.60
C GLY A 144 -3.93 -30.09 10.58
N GLN A 145 -3.30 -28.91 10.35
CA GLN A 145 -2.37 -28.30 11.29
C GLN A 145 -3.09 -27.81 12.57
N ASN A 146 -4.32 -27.34 12.43
CA ASN A 146 -5.15 -26.96 13.57
C ASN A 146 -5.60 -28.19 14.37
N GLU A 147 -6.00 -29.26 13.66
CA GLU A 147 -6.39 -30.53 14.27
C GLU A 147 -5.21 -31.20 14.99
N ALA A 148 -4.03 -31.21 14.38
CA ALA A 148 -2.81 -31.73 14.98
C ALA A 148 -2.44 -30.97 16.26
N GLY A 149 -2.50 -29.63 16.24
CA GLY A 149 -2.26 -28.80 17.42
C GLY A 149 -3.21 -29.13 18.58
N ARG A 150 -4.49 -29.29 18.27
CA ARG A 150 -5.51 -29.68 19.27
C ARG A 150 -5.29 -31.10 19.80
N SER A 151 -4.88 -32.04 18.97
CA SER A 151 -4.57 -33.41 19.36
C SER A 151 -3.36 -33.47 20.30
N LEU A 152 -2.43 -32.54 20.22
CA LEU A 152 -1.31 -32.35 21.14
C LEU A 152 -1.72 -31.58 22.43
N GLY A 153 -3.00 -31.28 22.63
CA GLY A 153 -3.52 -30.59 23.81
C GLY A 153 -3.34 -29.06 23.82
N LEU A 154 -2.92 -28.46 22.68
CA LEU A 154 -2.81 -27.01 22.58
C LEU A 154 -4.21 -26.37 22.53
N ASN A 155 -4.37 -25.25 23.21
CA ASN A 155 -5.57 -24.43 23.05
C ASN A 155 -5.51 -23.63 21.73
N PHE A 156 -6.65 -23.01 21.36
CA PHE A 156 -6.75 -22.26 20.10
C PHE A 156 -5.66 -21.20 19.96
N ALA A 157 -5.39 -20.39 20.98
CA ALA A 157 -4.38 -19.34 20.93
C ALA A 157 -2.97 -19.90 20.77
N GLN A 158 -2.64 -20.98 21.43
CA GLN A 158 -1.35 -21.67 21.30
C GLN A 158 -1.17 -22.30 19.91
N THR A 159 -2.21 -22.95 19.39
CA THR A 159 -2.18 -23.50 18.01
C THR A 159 -1.99 -22.38 16.98
N MET A 160 -2.72 -21.29 17.12
CA MET A 160 -2.55 -20.11 16.24
C MET A 160 -1.12 -19.55 16.33
N LEU A 161 -0.60 -19.33 17.53
CA LEU A 161 0.69 -18.66 17.73
C LEU A 161 1.88 -19.52 17.32
N TYR A 162 1.87 -20.80 17.66
CA TYR A 162 3.03 -21.68 17.49
C TYR A 162 3.02 -22.48 16.20
N ILE A 163 1.84 -22.72 15.59
CA ILE A 163 1.71 -23.56 14.40
C ILE A 163 1.23 -22.77 13.20
N ILE A 164 0.08 -22.08 13.31
CA ILE A 164 -0.58 -21.46 12.14
C ILE A 164 0.12 -20.16 11.71
N ILE A 165 0.37 -19.22 12.63
CA ILE A 165 0.96 -17.92 12.28
C ILE A 165 2.34 -18.06 11.65
N PRO A 166 3.29 -18.88 12.13
CA PRO A 166 4.58 -19.04 11.49
C PRO A 166 4.50 -19.56 10.05
N GLN A 167 3.56 -20.46 9.77
CA GLN A 167 3.31 -20.96 8.43
C GLN A 167 2.61 -19.90 7.55
N ALA A 168 1.58 -19.23 8.09
CA ALA A 168 0.87 -18.15 7.39
C ALA A 168 1.80 -17.00 6.98
N LEU A 169 2.78 -16.63 7.80
CA LEU A 169 3.73 -15.56 7.52
C LEU A 169 4.52 -15.79 6.22
N LYS A 170 4.82 -17.04 5.85
CA LYS A 170 5.50 -17.36 4.59
C LYS A 170 4.68 -16.93 3.37
N ASN A 171 3.35 -17.03 3.46
CA ASN A 171 2.42 -16.61 2.41
C ASN A 171 2.10 -15.11 2.50
N VAL A 172 2.01 -14.56 3.71
CA VAL A 172 1.64 -13.17 3.98
C VAL A 172 2.74 -12.19 3.58
N LEU A 173 4.01 -12.47 3.94
CA LEU A 173 5.11 -11.54 3.73
C LEU A 173 5.32 -11.15 2.25
N PRO A 174 5.32 -12.08 1.28
CA PRO A 174 5.42 -11.71 -0.14
C PRO A 174 4.24 -10.87 -0.61
N ALA A 175 3.04 -11.22 -0.17
CA ALA A 175 1.83 -10.49 -0.55
C ALA A 175 1.82 -9.06 0.03
N LEU A 176 2.26 -8.86 1.28
CA LEU A 176 2.44 -7.54 1.87
C LEU A 176 3.49 -6.70 1.14
N ALA A 177 4.60 -7.33 0.74
CA ALA A 177 5.64 -6.65 -0.02
C ALA A 177 5.14 -6.23 -1.42
N ASN A 178 4.26 -7.03 -2.04
CA ASN A 178 3.60 -6.64 -3.28
C ASN A 178 2.57 -5.51 -3.07
N GLU A 179 1.82 -5.53 -1.97
CA GLU A 179 0.90 -4.45 -1.58
C GLU A 179 1.64 -3.10 -1.45
N PHE A 180 2.84 -3.10 -0.84
CA PHE A 180 3.71 -1.92 -0.81
C PHE A 180 3.96 -1.35 -2.21
N ILE A 181 4.28 -2.20 -3.20
CA ILE A 181 4.53 -1.75 -4.58
C ILE A 181 3.25 -1.18 -5.24
N VAL A 182 2.09 -1.75 -4.92
CA VAL A 182 0.80 -1.24 -5.42
C VAL A 182 0.52 0.14 -4.84
N LEU A 183 0.63 0.28 -3.52
CA LEU A 183 0.37 1.52 -2.79
C LEU A 183 1.30 2.64 -3.24
N LEU A 184 2.58 2.35 -3.51
CA LEU A 184 3.56 3.31 -4.05
C LEU A 184 3.05 4.02 -5.30
N LYS A 185 2.39 3.30 -6.19
CA LYS A 185 1.79 3.88 -7.41
C LYS A 185 0.52 4.66 -7.11
N GLU A 186 -0.29 4.17 -6.17
CA GLU A 186 -1.53 4.82 -5.77
C GLU A 186 -1.30 6.16 -5.07
N THR A 187 -0.18 6.34 -4.37
CA THR A 187 0.17 7.63 -3.75
C THR A 187 0.26 8.78 -4.77
N SER A 188 0.43 8.49 -6.07
CA SER A 188 0.47 9.49 -7.15
C SER A 188 -0.78 10.36 -7.23
N VAL A 189 -1.93 9.92 -6.72
CA VAL A 189 -3.16 10.73 -6.67
C VAL A 189 -3.16 11.76 -5.52
N ALA A 190 -2.17 11.72 -4.62
CA ALA A 190 -2.03 12.72 -3.56
C ALA A 190 -1.79 14.15 -4.08
N CYS A 191 -1.29 14.28 -5.31
CA CYS A 191 -1.08 15.58 -5.97
C CYS A 191 -2.35 16.45 -6.05
N TYR A 192 -3.55 15.83 -5.95
CA TYR A 192 -4.84 16.54 -5.99
C TYR A 192 -5.26 17.19 -4.66
N VAL A 193 -4.55 16.93 -3.55
CA VAL A 193 -4.93 17.39 -2.19
C VAL A 193 -3.80 18.14 -1.47
N ALA A 194 -3.28 19.18 -2.08
CA ALA A 194 -2.23 20.05 -1.52
C ALA A 194 -0.98 19.27 -1.03
N VAL A 195 -0.64 18.16 -1.68
CA VAL A 195 0.57 17.39 -1.43
C VAL A 195 1.57 17.66 -2.56
N ASN A 196 2.82 17.93 -2.20
CA ASN A 196 3.91 18.08 -3.15
C ASN A 196 4.66 16.74 -3.30
N ASP A 197 3.96 15.75 -3.83
CA ASP A 197 4.52 14.43 -4.19
C ASP A 197 5.33 14.48 -5.49
N LEU A 198 5.83 13.32 -5.94
CA LEU A 198 6.60 13.21 -7.18
C LEU A 198 5.78 13.65 -8.41
N THR A 199 4.49 13.30 -8.45
CA THR A 199 3.59 13.70 -9.55
C THR A 199 3.39 15.21 -9.57
N LYS A 200 3.17 15.83 -8.40
CA LYS A 200 3.06 17.27 -8.27
C LYS A 200 4.34 18.01 -8.69
N GLY A 201 5.50 17.43 -8.38
CA GLY A 201 6.79 17.96 -8.84
C GLY A 201 6.85 18.06 -10.37
N GLY A 202 6.40 17.03 -11.08
CA GLY A 202 6.26 17.04 -12.54
C GLY A 202 5.25 18.07 -13.04
N GLU A 203 4.08 18.19 -12.39
CA GLU A 203 3.04 19.16 -12.70
C GLU A 203 3.53 20.61 -12.57
N ILE A 204 4.29 20.93 -11.52
CA ILE A 204 4.89 22.25 -11.31
C ILE A 204 5.86 22.59 -12.45
N ILE A 205 6.72 21.66 -12.85
CA ILE A 205 7.66 21.86 -13.96
C ILE A 205 6.88 22.07 -15.27
N ARG A 206 5.87 21.25 -15.53
CA ARG A 206 5.00 21.36 -16.70
C ARG A 206 4.33 22.73 -16.80
N SER A 207 3.78 23.23 -15.71
CA SER A 207 3.11 24.54 -15.66
C SER A 207 4.06 25.71 -15.87
N GLN A 208 5.31 25.60 -15.37
CA GLN A 208 6.32 26.66 -15.51
C GLN A 208 7.01 26.68 -16.88
N THR A 209 7.12 25.54 -17.55
CA THR A 209 7.86 25.41 -18.83
C THR A 209 6.97 25.35 -20.05
N TYR A 210 5.66 25.07 -19.86
CA TYR A 210 4.70 24.74 -20.91
C TYR A 210 5.09 23.54 -21.79
N ILE A 211 6.11 22.76 -21.36
CA ILE A 211 6.51 21.49 -21.97
C ILE A 211 5.70 20.37 -21.32
N GLN A 212 4.83 19.72 -22.09
CA GLN A 212 3.88 18.76 -21.53
C GLN A 212 4.49 17.36 -21.31
N ALA A 213 5.20 16.84 -22.29
CA ALA A 213 5.62 15.44 -22.32
C ALA A 213 6.80 15.15 -21.40
N MET A 214 7.87 15.96 -21.46
CA MET A 214 9.13 15.68 -20.79
C MET A 214 9.01 15.49 -19.28
N PRO A 215 8.34 16.38 -18.49
CA PRO A 215 8.20 16.20 -17.07
C PRO A 215 7.39 14.95 -16.70
N LEU A 216 6.33 14.62 -17.45
CA LEU A 216 5.50 13.43 -17.19
C LEU A 216 6.27 12.13 -17.50
N LEU A 217 7.04 12.10 -18.58
CA LEU A 217 7.87 10.94 -18.92
C LEU A 217 8.94 10.67 -17.87
N ILE A 218 9.57 11.72 -17.33
CA ILE A 218 10.56 11.57 -16.24
C ILE A 218 9.89 11.08 -14.95
N VAL A 219 8.73 11.63 -14.59
CA VAL A 219 7.95 11.14 -13.42
C VAL A 219 7.58 9.66 -13.61
N ALA A 220 7.08 9.28 -14.79
CA ALA A 220 6.74 7.89 -15.10
C ALA A 220 7.98 6.98 -15.05
N ALA A 221 9.12 7.43 -15.58
CA ALA A 221 10.38 6.68 -15.52
C ALA A 221 10.86 6.49 -14.06
N LEU A 222 10.73 7.51 -13.21
CA LEU A 222 11.10 7.41 -11.80
C LEU A 222 10.20 6.44 -11.03
N TYR A 223 8.87 6.47 -11.25
CA TYR A 223 7.97 5.46 -10.69
C TYR A 223 8.33 4.06 -11.19
N LEU A 224 8.63 3.89 -12.48
CA LEU A 224 9.04 2.60 -13.04
C LEU A 224 10.33 2.09 -12.39
N ILE A 225 11.35 2.96 -12.22
CA ILE A 225 12.61 2.60 -11.56
C ILE A 225 12.34 2.14 -10.11
N MET A 226 11.53 2.87 -9.36
CA MET A 226 11.15 2.48 -7.99
C MET A 226 10.43 1.13 -7.97
N VAL A 227 9.44 0.93 -8.83
CA VAL A 227 8.69 -0.33 -8.93
C VAL A 227 9.62 -1.49 -9.28
N VAL A 228 10.48 -1.34 -10.29
CA VAL A 228 11.45 -2.40 -10.67
C VAL A 228 12.42 -2.70 -9.53
N PHE A 229 12.93 -1.67 -8.87
CA PHE A 229 13.82 -1.83 -7.71
C PHE A 229 13.15 -2.62 -6.57
N PHE A 230 11.96 -2.20 -6.13
CA PHE A 230 11.23 -2.89 -5.07
C PHE A 230 10.78 -4.29 -5.49
N SER A 231 10.31 -4.49 -6.72
CA SER A 231 9.95 -5.81 -7.24
C SER A 231 11.13 -6.78 -7.22
N HIS A 232 12.34 -6.31 -7.52
CA HIS A 232 13.55 -7.14 -7.40
C HIS A 232 13.84 -7.55 -5.95
N LEU A 233 13.66 -6.62 -4.99
CA LEU A 233 13.81 -6.93 -3.56
C LEU A 233 12.77 -7.95 -3.08
N VAL A 234 11.51 -7.79 -3.51
CA VAL A 234 10.41 -8.71 -3.19
C VAL A 234 10.70 -10.11 -3.73
N SER A 235 11.10 -10.21 -5.00
CA SER A 235 11.45 -11.51 -5.61
C SER A 235 12.62 -12.21 -4.88
N LYS A 236 13.57 -11.44 -4.34
CA LYS A 236 14.66 -12.00 -3.53
C LYS A 236 14.16 -12.51 -2.17
N LEU A 237 13.21 -11.79 -1.55
CA LEU A 237 12.54 -12.21 -0.31
C LEU A 237 11.76 -13.51 -0.53
N GLU A 238 10.94 -13.59 -1.57
CA GLU A 238 10.17 -14.78 -1.93
C GLU A 238 11.04 -16.03 -2.09
N ARG A 239 12.16 -15.89 -2.81
CA ARG A 239 13.10 -17.01 -2.99
C ARG A 239 13.67 -17.52 -1.66
N ARG A 240 14.01 -16.60 -0.74
CA ARG A 240 14.52 -16.99 0.59
C ARG A 240 13.46 -17.68 1.45
N LEU A 241 12.21 -17.25 1.40
CA LEU A 241 11.13 -17.86 2.15
C LEU A 241 10.81 -19.26 1.63
N ARG A 242 10.79 -19.48 0.31
CA ARG A 242 10.58 -20.80 -0.30
C ARG A 242 11.73 -21.77 -0.02
N SER A 243 12.98 -21.31 0.04
CA SER A 243 14.12 -22.20 0.33
C SER A 243 14.17 -22.70 1.78
N SER A 244 13.34 -22.18 2.68
CA SER A 244 13.24 -22.64 4.08
C SER A 244 12.22 -23.79 4.26
N ASP A 245 11.62 -24.31 3.19
CA ASP A 245 10.67 -25.43 3.23
C ASP A 245 11.35 -26.80 2.95
N HIS A 246 12.67 -26.79 2.80
CA HIS A 246 13.54 -27.96 2.69
C HIS A 246 14.52 -27.92 3.87
#